data_67af4c24e06ad6a2ed5c07da24db53ea
#
_entry.id   67af4c24e06ad6a2ed5c07da24db53ea
#
_cell.length_a   1.000
_cell.length_b   1.000
_cell.length_c   1.000
_cell.angle_alpha   90.00
_cell.angle_beta   90.00
_cell.angle_gamma   90.00
#
_symmetry.space_group_name_H-M   'P 1'
#
loop_
_entity.id
_entity.type
_entity.pdbx_description
1 polymer ?
#
loop_
_entity_poly.entity_id
_entity_poly.type
_entity_poly.pdbx_seq_one_letter_code
_entity_poly.pdbx_strand_id
1 'polypeptide(L)'
;MSGATPKGSLPGLGSPIQGRFRLLLVLGFLAGTILIFLLRPLTRDSVPPEQVSRNQLVLQQGRLMKTSQTNAFTGLMVEFYPDGTLQSRSVVSNGLLHGVSEGWHTNGVLAVTEVFVDGKSHGTRIKWDTASNRIAETTISAGQIHGSHREWYTNGQPALEMSMVDGKAQGLARKWNLDASLAGQWVLSNGVVVQAMTNATELRALAQKGGSL
;
A
#
# COMPACT_ATOMS: atom_id res chain seq x y z
N MET A 1 39.72 -72.98 -15.52
CA MET A 1 38.70 -73.17 -16.59
C MET A 1 37.91 -71.89 -16.69
N SER A 2 38.24 -71.10 -17.65
CA SER A 2 37.47 -70.79 -18.84
C SER A 2 36.14 -70.14 -18.48
N GLY A 3 35.79 -69.02 -18.91
CA GLY A 3 36.12 -68.27 -20.08
C GLY A 3 35.38 -66.96 -20.14
N ALA A 4 35.95 -66.15 -20.95
CA ALA A 4 35.32 -65.21 -21.92
C ALA A 4 34.44 -64.04 -21.45
N THR A 5 35.03 -62.90 -21.61
CA THR A 5 34.32 -61.61 -21.95
C THR A 5 33.71 -61.69 -23.36
N PRO A 6 32.73 -60.92 -23.62
CA PRO A 6 32.81 -60.10 -24.79
C PRO A 6 32.49 -58.59 -24.55
N LYS A 7 33.18 -57.79 -25.34
CA LYS A 7 33.03 -56.37 -25.62
C LYS A 7 31.62 -56.05 -26.13
N GLY A 8 31.05 -54.99 -25.62
CA GLY A 8 29.87 -54.32 -26.18
C GLY A 8 30.05 -52.81 -26.16
N SER A 9 30.06 -52.25 -27.33
CA SER A 9 30.26 -50.88 -27.78
C SER A 9 29.35 -49.85 -27.10
N LEU A 10 29.94 -48.68 -26.88
CA LEU A 10 29.21 -47.42 -26.61
C LEU A 10 28.42 -46.95 -27.84
N PRO A 11 27.24 -46.41 -27.66
CA PRO A 11 26.73 -45.43 -28.58
C PRO A 11 26.33 -44.10 -27.89
N GLY A 12 26.73 -43.02 -28.52
CA GLY A 12 25.90 -41.92 -28.83
C GLY A 12 25.65 -40.87 -27.75
N LEU A 13 26.36 -39.78 -27.92
CA LEU A 13 25.98 -38.45 -27.39
C LEU A 13 24.51 -38.13 -27.67
N GLY A 14 23.69 -38.09 -26.65
CA GLY A 14 22.35 -37.55 -26.66
C GLY A 14 22.35 -36.08 -26.25
N SER A 15 21.74 -35.25 -27.10
CA SER A 15 21.52 -33.82 -26.99
C SER A 15 20.85 -33.36 -25.67
N PRO A 16 21.02 -32.09 -25.27
CA PRO A 16 20.47 -31.57 -24.03
C PRO A 16 18.96 -31.47 -24.12
N ILE A 17 18.30 -32.08 -23.13
CA ILE A 17 16.86 -32.02 -22.92
C ILE A 17 16.51 -30.58 -22.49
N GLN A 18 15.85 -29.86 -23.37
CA GLN A 18 15.16 -28.62 -23.01
C GLN A 18 14.00 -28.95 -22.05
N GLY A 19 14.24 -28.77 -20.75
CA GLY A 19 13.23 -28.86 -19.73
C GLY A 19 12.25 -27.69 -19.87
N ARG A 20 11.11 -27.93 -20.50
CA ARG A 20 9.96 -27.07 -20.46
C ARG A 20 9.39 -27.11 -19.05
N PHE A 21 9.72 -26.11 -18.23
CA PHE A 21 8.99 -25.85 -17.00
C PHE A 21 7.57 -25.44 -17.34
N ARG A 22 6.62 -26.37 -17.18
CA ARG A 22 5.20 -26.06 -17.12
C ARG A 22 4.93 -25.41 -15.77
N LEU A 23 4.77 -24.09 -15.80
CA LEU A 23 4.26 -23.32 -14.66
C LEU A 23 2.79 -23.68 -14.47
N LEU A 24 2.48 -24.42 -13.41
CA LEU A 24 1.11 -24.67 -12.95
C LEU A 24 0.55 -23.34 -12.42
N LEU A 25 -0.36 -22.74 -13.18
CA LEU A 25 -1.21 -21.64 -12.72
C LEU A 25 -2.18 -22.19 -11.66
N VAL A 26 -1.89 -21.95 -10.41
CA VAL A 26 -2.89 -22.05 -9.33
C VAL A 26 -3.68 -20.76 -9.34
N LEU A 27 -4.89 -20.81 -9.93
CA LEU A 27 -5.89 -19.76 -9.83
C LEU A 27 -6.45 -19.73 -8.39
N GLY A 28 -5.89 -18.87 -7.55
CA GLY A 28 -6.48 -18.48 -6.29
C GLY A 28 -7.09 -17.09 -6.45
N PHE A 29 -8.42 -17.04 -6.58
CA PHE A 29 -9.19 -15.81 -6.48
C PHE A 29 -9.05 -15.22 -5.08
N LEU A 30 -8.27 -14.15 -4.91
CA LEU A 30 -8.42 -13.21 -3.80
C LEU A 30 -8.18 -11.80 -4.33
N ALA A 31 -9.20 -11.02 -4.14
CA ALA A 31 -9.46 -9.70 -4.64
C ALA A 31 -8.37 -8.68 -4.39
N GLY A 32 -8.13 -7.81 -5.38
CA GLY A 32 -7.76 -6.41 -5.14
C GLY A 32 -6.31 -6.05 -5.40
N THR A 33 -6.02 -5.65 -6.64
CA THR A 33 -5.15 -4.50 -7.02
C THR A 33 -3.69 -4.41 -6.57
N ILE A 34 -2.95 -5.49 -6.36
CA ILE A 34 -1.48 -5.39 -6.18
C ILE A 34 -0.68 -5.86 -7.41
N LEU A 35 -1.33 -6.31 -8.48
CA LEU A 35 -0.66 -7.00 -9.61
C LEU A 35 -0.25 -6.10 -10.79
N ILE A 36 -0.32 -4.77 -10.71
CA ILE A 36 0.03 -3.91 -11.86
C ILE A 36 1.53 -3.54 -11.89
N PHE A 37 2.30 -3.81 -10.84
CA PHE A 37 3.73 -3.44 -10.80
C PHE A 37 4.70 -4.55 -11.28
N LEU A 38 4.23 -5.79 -11.52
CA LEU A 38 5.13 -6.91 -11.84
C LEU A 38 5.25 -7.24 -13.34
N LEU A 39 4.58 -6.51 -14.24
CA LEU A 39 4.65 -6.74 -15.68
C LEU A 39 5.20 -5.54 -16.46
N ARG A 40 6.12 -4.75 -15.87
CA ARG A 40 6.99 -3.97 -16.74
C ARG A 40 8.04 -4.92 -17.31
N PRO A 41 8.19 -5.00 -18.65
CA PRO A 41 9.33 -5.71 -19.21
C PRO A 41 10.58 -5.09 -18.58
N LEU A 42 11.44 -5.93 -18.00
CA LEU A 42 12.79 -5.53 -17.60
C LEU A 42 13.51 -5.10 -18.88
N THR A 43 13.35 -3.85 -19.25
CA THR A 43 14.22 -3.23 -20.24
C THR A 43 15.60 -3.17 -19.61
N ARG A 44 16.53 -3.77 -20.27
CA ARG A 44 17.87 -4.19 -19.84
C ARG A 44 18.83 -3.07 -19.43
N ASP A 45 18.37 -1.81 -19.40
CA ASP A 45 19.24 -0.63 -19.24
C ASP A 45 18.71 0.43 -18.26
N SER A 46 17.79 0.12 -17.35
CA SER A 46 17.45 1.07 -16.30
C SER A 46 18.49 1.00 -15.18
N VAL A 47 19.43 1.94 -15.20
CA VAL A 47 20.26 2.24 -14.02
C VAL A 47 19.30 2.38 -12.83
N PRO A 48 19.52 1.64 -11.73
CA PRO A 48 18.67 1.78 -10.57
C PRO A 48 18.62 3.25 -10.16
N PRO A 49 17.45 3.77 -9.75
CA PRO A 49 17.32 5.17 -9.39
C PRO A 49 18.31 5.50 -8.28
N GLU A 50 18.96 6.65 -8.38
CA GLU A 50 19.90 7.11 -7.37
C GLU A 50 19.20 7.13 -5.99
N GLN A 51 19.84 6.53 -4.99
CA GLN A 51 19.34 6.53 -3.62
C GLN A 51 20.13 7.54 -2.79
N VAL A 52 19.40 8.43 -2.10
CA VAL A 52 19.97 9.51 -1.29
C VAL A 52 19.27 9.53 0.08
N SER A 53 20.06 9.71 1.14
CA SER A 53 19.52 9.86 2.48
C SER A 53 18.82 11.22 2.64
N ARG A 54 17.72 11.25 3.40
CA ARG A 54 16.92 12.46 3.64
C ARG A 54 17.76 13.63 4.17
N ASN A 55 18.75 13.37 5.00
CA ASN A 55 19.64 14.39 5.57
C ASN A 55 20.59 15.06 4.54
N GLN A 56 20.76 14.47 3.36
CA GLN A 56 21.54 15.04 2.25
C GLN A 56 20.67 15.90 1.32
N LEU A 57 19.38 16.00 1.60
CA LEU A 57 18.44 16.79 0.83
C LEU A 57 17.98 18.02 1.61
N VAL A 58 17.92 19.14 0.93
CA VAL A 58 17.39 20.41 1.45
C VAL A 58 16.18 20.83 0.64
N LEU A 59 15.22 21.47 1.29
CA LEU A 59 14.05 22.04 0.61
C LEU A 59 14.37 23.48 0.20
N GLN A 60 14.41 23.74 -1.10
CA GLN A 60 14.61 25.07 -1.66
C GLN A 60 13.50 25.35 -2.68
N GLN A 61 12.84 26.49 -2.54
CA GLN A 61 11.75 26.90 -3.43
C GLN A 61 10.67 25.82 -3.60
N GLY A 62 10.36 25.09 -2.51
CA GLY A 62 9.36 24.03 -2.51
C GLY A 62 9.79 22.71 -3.17
N ARG A 63 11.10 22.56 -3.50
CA ARG A 63 11.66 21.34 -4.12
C ARG A 63 12.81 20.79 -3.32
N LEU A 64 12.92 19.47 -3.27
CA LEU A 64 14.05 18.76 -2.69
C LEU A 64 15.24 18.84 -3.65
N MET A 65 16.38 19.27 -3.12
CA MET A 65 17.65 19.36 -3.82
C MET A 65 18.73 18.69 -2.96
N LYS A 66 19.77 18.13 -3.58
CA LYS A 66 20.96 17.74 -2.84
C LYS A 66 21.69 18.98 -2.32
N THR A 67 22.24 18.87 -1.12
CA THR A 67 22.98 19.98 -0.46
C THR A 67 24.12 20.52 -1.35
N SER A 68 24.68 19.68 -2.21
CA SER A 68 25.81 20.02 -3.11
C SER A 68 25.41 20.38 -4.55
N GLN A 69 24.10 20.43 -4.85
CA GLN A 69 23.61 20.62 -6.23
C GLN A 69 22.50 21.66 -6.27
N THR A 70 22.37 22.33 -7.42
CA THR A 70 21.34 23.34 -7.69
C THR A 70 20.13 22.76 -8.42
N ASN A 71 20.20 21.50 -8.88
CA ASN A 71 19.12 20.84 -9.60
C ASN A 71 18.19 20.12 -8.63
N ALA A 72 16.91 20.10 -8.97
CA ALA A 72 15.90 19.34 -8.25
C ALA A 72 16.23 17.83 -8.29
N PHE A 73 16.16 17.18 -7.13
CA PHE A 73 16.48 15.76 -6.99
C PHE A 73 15.43 14.87 -7.68
N THR A 74 15.90 13.82 -8.35
CA THR A 74 15.08 12.73 -8.87
C THR A 74 15.74 11.41 -8.49
N GLY A 75 15.02 10.54 -7.79
CA GLY A 75 15.55 9.26 -7.28
C GLY A 75 14.77 8.73 -6.09
N LEU A 76 15.41 7.88 -5.31
CA LEU A 76 14.88 7.34 -4.06
C LEU A 76 15.43 8.13 -2.88
N MET A 77 14.55 8.74 -2.11
CA MET A 77 14.88 9.30 -0.80
C MET A 77 14.66 8.25 0.26
N VAL A 78 15.64 8.03 1.11
CA VAL A 78 15.57 7.08 2.24
C VAL A 78 15.89 7.76 3.56
N GLU A 79 15.33 7.24 4.63
CA GLU A 79 15.62 7.63 5.99
C GLU A 79 15.79 6.39 6.85
N PHE A 80 16.70 6.45 7.82
CA PHE A 80 17.02 5.33 8.70
C PHE A 80 16.82 5.74 10.16
N TYR A 81 16.41 4.80 10.96
CA TYR A 81 16.44 4.94 12.41
C TYR A 81 17.87 5.01 12.95
N PRO A 82 18.09 5.47 14.19
CA PRO A 82 19.44 5.53 14.78
C PRO A 82 20.17 4.18 14.86
N ASP A 83 19.44 3.07 14.88
CA ASP A 83 19.97 1.70 14.85
C ASP A 83 20.34 1.21 13.46
N GLY A 84 20.13 2.03 12.41
CA GLY A 84 20.41 1.70 11.02
C GLY A 84 19.29 0.96 10.30
N THR A 85 18.16 0.67 10.94
CA THR A 85 16.99 0.08 10.27
C THR A 85 16.29 1.10 9.38
N LEU A 86 15.73 0.64 8.25
CA LEU A 86 15.02 1.52 7.31
C LEU A 86 13.75 2.08 7.96
N GLN A 87 13.65 3.41 8.02
CA GLN A 87 12.50 4.13 8.55
C GLN A 87 11.52 4.52 7.45
N SER A 88 12.03 5.04 6.32
CA SER A 88 11.19 5.43 5.20
C SER A 88 11.91 5.33 3.86
N ARG A 89 11.11 5.13 2.80
CA ARG A 89 11.55 5.16 1.40
C ARG A 89 10.50 5.87 0.57
N SER A 90 10.90 6.86 -0.20
CA SER A 90 10.00 7.64 -1.05
C SER A 90 10.59 7.88 -2.42
N VAL A 91 9.76 7.77 -3.44
CA VAL A 91 10.13 8.18 -4.80
C VAL A 91 10.01 9.70 -4.90
N VAL A 92 11.07 10.32 -5.45
CA VAL A 92 11.12 11.76 -5.72
C VAL A 92 11.33 11.95 -7.21
N SER A 93 10.56 12.86 -7.81
CA SER A 93 10.71 13.29 -9.20
C SER A 93 10.74 14.81 -9.25
N ASN A 94 11.79 15.38 -9.86
CA ASN A 94 11.96 16.82 -9.99
C ASN A 94 11.76 17.58 -8.65
N GLY A 95 12.29 17.01 -7.56
CA GLY A 95 12.24 17.58 -6.21
C GLY A 95 10.92 17.43 -5.47
N LEU A 96 9.94 16.75 -6.04
CA LEU A 96 8.63 16.49 -5.42
C LEU A 96 8.44 14.99 -5.17
N LEU A 97 7.77 14.63 -4.08
CA LEU A 97 7.34 13.24 -3.90
C LEU A 97 6.42 12.85 -5.06
N HIS A 98 6.72 11.73 -5.73
CA HIS A 98 5.95 11.26 -6.87
C HIS A 98 6.05 9.73 -6.99
N GLY A 99 4.96 9.02 -6.79
CA GLY A 99 4.91 7.56 -6.70
C GLY A 99 4.74 7.08 -5.27
N VAL A 100 5.17 5.85 -5.01
CA VAL A 100 4.99 5.19 -3.72
C VAL A 100 5.95 5.74 -2.67
N SER A 101 5.42 5.97 -1.48
CA SER A 101 6.14 6.25 -0.25
C SER A 101 5.78 5.19 0.77
N GLU A 102 6.78 4.65 1.43
CA GLU A 102 6.64 3.58 2.43
C GLU A 102 7.36 3.98 3.71
N GLY A 103 6.80 3.61 4.84
CA GLY A 103 7.42 3.78 6.15
C GLY A 103 7.32 2.49 6.95
N TRP A 104 8.33 2.25 7.78
CA TRP A 104 8.44 1.05 8.62
C TRP A 104 8.52 1.42 10.08
N HIS A 105 8.06 0.54 10.93
CA HIS A 105 8.30 0.55 12.37
C HIS A 105 9.75 0.15 12.68
N THR A 106 10.22 0.45 13.87
CA THR A 106 11.58 0.09 14.33
C THR A 106 11.86 -1.42 14.33
N ASN A 107 10.81 -2.25 14.38
CA ASN A 107 10.93 -3.71 14.24
C ASN A 107 10.98 -4.19 12.78
N GLY A 108 11.04 -3.27 11.79
CA GLY A 108 11.10 -3.59 10.35
C GLY A 108 9.75 -3.93 9.71
N VAL A 109 8.66 -3.94 10.47
CA VAL A 109 7.31 -4.16 9.93
C VAL A 109 6.86 -2.90 9.20
N LEU A 110 6.20 -3.07 8.04
CA LEU A 110 5.62 -1.97 7.28
C LEU A 110 4.59 -1.24 8.14
N ALA A 111 4.74 0.08 8.26
CA ALA A 111 3.88 0.94 9.08
C ALA A 111 2.85 1.69 8.23
N VAL A 112 3.26 2.14 7.04
CA VAL A 112 2.41 2.94 6.14
C VAL A 112 2.84 2.78 4.69
N THR A 113 1.87 2.74 3.79
CA THR A 113 2.06 3.00 2.37
C THR A 113 1.18 4.16 1.93
N GLU A 114 1.68 4.97 1.03
CA GLU A 114 1.01 6.13 0.48
C GLU A 114 1.51 6.40 -0.93
N VAL A 115 0.67 6.96 -1.78
CA VAL A 115 1.06 7.39 -3.12
C VAL A 115 1.04 8.91 -3.19
N PHE A 116 2.02 9.48 -3.86
CA PHE A 116 2.13 10.92 -4.10
C PHE A 116 2.10 11.22 -5.60
N VAL A 117 1.47 12.33 -5.94
CA VAL A 117 1.50 12.94 -7.27
C VAL A 117 1.89 14.40 -7.11
N ASP A 118 3.04 14.78 -7.66
CA ASP A 118 3.57 16.14 -7.62
C ASP A 118 3.59 16.77 -6.21
N GLY A 119 4.06 15.98 -5.23
CA GLY A 119 4.20 16.38 -3.84
C GLY A 119 2.93 16.31 -3.01
N LYS A 120 1.80 15.92 -3.61
CA LYS A 120 0.52 15.77 -2.91
C LYS A 120 0.14 14.30 -2.79
N SER A 121 -0.29 13.91 -1.60
CA SER A 121 -0.86 12.58 -1.38
C SER A 121 -2.07 12.35 -2.28
N HIS A 122 -2.15 11.15 -2.91
CA HIS A 122 -3.22 10.79 -3.82
C HIS A 122 -3.45 9.27 -3.81
N GLY A 123 -4.71 8.83 -3.91
CA GLY A 123 -5.05 7.42 -3.86
C GLY A 123 -5.29 6.92 -2.44
N THR A 124 -4.89 5.69 -2.15
CA THR A 124 -5.14 5.04 -0.86
C THR A 124 -3.89 5.06 0.02
N ARG A 125 -4.04 5.58 1.23
CA ARG A 125 -3.08 5.41 2.32
C ARG A 125 -3.52 4.25 3.19
N ILE A 126 -2.62 3.31 3.46
CA ILE A 126 -2.86 2.18 4.36
C ILE A 126 -1.86 2.26 5.51
N LYS A 127 -2.31 1.98 6.73
CA LYS A 127 -1.49 1.93 7.93
C LYS A 127 -1.60 0.56 8.60
N TRP A 128 -0.48 0.09 9.14
CA TRP A 128 -0.38 -1.16 9.90
C TRP A 128 0.24 -0.89 11.27
N ASP A 129 -0.08 -1.73 12.23
CA ASP A 129 0.58 -1.75 13.54
C ASP A 129 1.89 -2.56 13.51
N THR A 130 2.58 -2.63 14.64
CA THR A 130 3.85 -3.36 14.77
C THR A 130 3.73 -4.88 14.65
N ALA A 131 2.51 -5.41 14.66
CA ALA A 131 2.19 -6.82 14.46
C ALA A 131 1.69 -7.12 13.04
N SER A 132 1.79 -6.15 12.10
CA SER A 132 1.31 -6.22 10.71
C SER A 132 -0.22 -6.28 10.55
N ASN A 133 -0.99 -5.95 11.57
CA ASN A 133 -2.43 -5.80 11.41
C ASN A 133 -2.73 -4.47 10.72
N ARG A 134 -3.61 -4.48 9.71
CA ARG A 134 -4.09 -3.24 9.09
C ARG A 134 -4.98 -2.50 10.09
N ILE A 135 -4.62 -1.27 10.42
CA ILE A 135 -5.33 -0.44 11.40
C ILE A 135 -6.07 0.74 10.78
N ALA A 136 -5.69 1.20 9.58
CA ALA A 136 -6.41 2.27 8.89
C ALA A 136 -6.25 2.19 7.37
N GLU A 137 -7.28 2.65 6.66
CA GLU A 137 -7.29 2.86 5.21
C GLU A 137 -8.02 4.17 4.93
N THR A 138 -7.40 5.03 4.11
CA THR A 138 -7.92 6.37 3.84
C THR A 138 -7.75 6.69 2.37
N THR A 139 -8.81 7.09 1.70
CA THR A 139 -8.76 7.61 0.34
C THR A 139 -8.44 9.10 0.37
N ILE A 140 -7.47 9.52 -0.45
CA ILE A 140 -6.95 10.87 -0.51
C ILE A 140 -6.95 11.34 -1.96
N SER A 141 -7.37 12.57 -2.19
CA SER A 141 -7.32 13.23 -3.49
C SER A 141 -6.65 14.59 -3.36
N ALA A 142 -5.59 14.81 -4.14
CA ALA A 142 -4.84 16.07 -4.18
C ALA A 142 -4.40 16.62 -2.81
N GLY A 143 -4.06 15.72 -1.86
CA GLY A 143 -3.61 16.06 -0.51
C GLY A 143 -4.71 16.19 0.53
N GLN A 144 -5.97 16.05 0.15
CA GLN A 144 -7.11 16.07 1.07
C GLN A 144 -7.78 14.69 1.16
N ILE A 145 -8.25 14.33 2.35
CA ILE A 145 -9.04 13.10 2.50
C ILE A 145 -10.35 13.28 1.75
N HIS A 146 -10.59 12.42 0.76
CA HIS A 146 -11.78 12.46 -0.08
C HIS A 146 -12.15 11.03 -0.51
N GLY A 147 -13.29 10.53 -0.07
CA GLY A 147 -13.72 9.14 -0.24
C GLY A 147 -13.85 8.42 1.09
N SER A 148 -13.52 7.14 1.13
CA SER A 148 -13.67 6.32 2.32
C SER A 148 -12.53 6.54 3.33
N HIS A 149 -12.89 6.52 4.61
CA HIS A 149 -11.97 6.38 5.73
C HIS A 149 -12.45 5.23 6.62
N ARG A 150 -11.58 4.25 6.86
CA ARG A 150 -11.85 3.06 7.66
C ARG A 150 -10.75 2.82 8.67
N GLU A 151 -11.14 2.38 9.86
CA GLU A 151 -10.22 1.94 10.90
C GLU A 151 -10.62 0.56 11.40
N TRP A 152 -9.64 -0.19 11.88
CA TRP A 152 -9.81 -1.53 12.44
C TRP A 152 -9.13 -1.63 13.79
N TYR A 153 -9.67 -2.43 14.65
CA TYR A 153 -9.01 -2.91 15.84
C TYR A 153 -7.89 -3.90 15.48
N THR A 154 -6.96 -4.10 16.41
CA THR A 154 -5.83 -5.04 16.23
C THR A 154 -6.25 -6.50 16.05
N ASN A 155 -7.48 -6.87 16.46
CA ASN A 155 -8.09 -8.17 16.19
C ASN A 155 -8.70 -8.28 14.77
N GLY A 156 -8.55 -7.24 13.91
CA GLY A 156 -9.08 -7.19 12.55
C GLY A 156 -10.55 -6.79 12.42
N GLN A 157 -11.24 -6.56 13.54
CA GLN A 157 -12.64 -6.11 13.53
C GLN A 157 -12.76 -4.64 13.13
N PRO A 158 -13.78 -4.24 12.37
CA PRO A 158 -14.04 -2.84 12.08
C PRO A 158 -14.15 -2.01 13.36
N ALA A 159 -13.55 -0.83 13.39
CA ALA A 159 -13.66 0.13 14.48
C ALA A 159 -14.46 1.37 14.05
N LEU A 160 -14.16 1.89 12.84
CA LEU A 160 -14.76 3.10 12.30
C LEU A 160 -14.90 2.98 10.78
N GLU A 161 -15.98 3.48 10.24
CA GLU A 161 -16.16 3.71 8.80
C GLU A 161 -16.89 5.03 8.59
N MET A 162 -16.36 5.87 7.70
CA MET A 162 -17.01 7.13 7.31
C MET A 162 -16.63 7.53 5.89
N SER A 163 -17.47 8.35 5.28
CA SER A 163 -17.16 9.02 4.03
C SER A 163 -16.65 10.44 4.30
N MET A 164 -15.70 10.87 3.49
CA MET A 164 -15.04 12.17 3.60
C MET A 164 -15.17 12.93 2.27
N VAL A 165 -15.44 14.20 2.34
CA VAL A 165 -15.43 15.13 1.19
C VAL A 165 -14.59 16.33 1.58
N ASP A 166 -13.51 16.57 0.84
CA ASP A 166 -12.60 17.71 1.04
C ASP A 166 -12.14 17.88 2.50
N GLY A 167 -11.77 16.75 3.13
CA GLY A 167 -11.26 16.69 4.49
C GLY A 167 -12.33 16.74 5.58
N LYS A 168 -13.62 16.79 5.23
CA LYS A 168 -14.72 16.82 6.17
C LYS A 168 -15.59 15.57 6.07
N ALA A 169 -16.02 15.05 7.21
CA ALA A 169 -16.93 13.92 7.23
C ALA A 169 -18.28 14.27 6.64
N GLN A 170 -18.76 13.44 5.71
CA GLN A 170 -20.00 13.65 4.96
C GLN A 170 -20.76 12.33 4.81
N GLY A 171 -22.07 12.35 5.05
CA GLY A 171 -22.92 11.17 4.95
C GLY A 171 -22.81 10.26 6.18
N LEU A 172 -22.95 8.96 5.97
CA LEU A 172 -23.04 7.99 7.03
C LEU A 172 -21.67 7.67 7.63
N ALA A 173 -21.59 7.70 8.97
CA ALA A 173 -20.49 7.18 9.76
C ALA A 173 -20.97 6.10 10.72
N ARG A 174 -20.16 5.06 10.90
CA ARG A 174 -20.41 3.96 11.83
C ARG A 174 -19.21 3.72 12.71
N LYS A 175 -19.46 3.44 13.97
CA LYS A 175 -18.44 3.01 14.93
C LYS A 175 -18.88 1.71 15.57
N TRP A 176 -17.94 0.80 15.76
CA TRP A 176 -18.17 -0.49 16.41
C TRP A 176 -17.34 -0.60 17.69
N ASN A 177 -17.80 -1.43 18.59
CA ASN A 177 -17.05 -1.87 19.77
C ASN A 177 -16.09 -3.00 19.38
N LEU A 178 -15.17 -3.34 20.29
CA LEU A 178 -14.19 -4.42 20.09
C LEU A 178 -14.84 -5.80 19.92
N ASP A 179 -16.06 -5.99 20.41
CA ASP A 179 -16.90 -7.21 20.27
C ASP A 179 -17.70 -7.23 18.96
N ALA A 180 -17.43 -6.31 18.03
CA ALA A 180 -18.14 -6.09 16.78
C ALA A 180 -19.59 -5.62 16.92
N SER A 181 -20.07 -5.32 18.11
CA SER A 181 -21.38 -4.68 18.28
C SER A 181 -21.32 -3.23 17.76
N LEU A 182 -22.41 -2.75 17.16
CA LEU A 182 -22.49 -1.37 16.68
C LEU A 182 -22.58 -0.41 17.87
N ALA A 183 -21.52 0.39 18.08
CA ALA A 183 -21.46 1.41 19.13
C ALA A 183 -22.31 2.64 18.80
N GLY A 184 -22.42 2.98 17.51
CA GLY A 184 -23.24 4.10 17.05
C GLY A 184 -23.14 4.32 15.55
N GLN A 185 -24.12 5.04 15.06
CA GLN A 185 -24.20 5.45 13.66
C GLN A 185 -24.70 6.90 13.59
N TRP A 186 -24.09 7.68 12.70
CA TRP A 186 -24.39 9.10 12.56
C TRP A 186 -24.47 9.49 11.09
N VAL A 187 -25.30 10.49 10.78
CA VAL A 187 -25.21 11.21 9.51
C VAL A 187 -24.51 12.54 9.78
N LEU A 188 -23.47 12.81 9.00
CA LEU A 188 -22.68 14.02 9.09
C LEU A 188 -22.87 14.88 7.84
N SER A 189 -22.84 16.19 8.04
CA SER A 189 -22.77 17.17 6.96
C SER A 189 -21.69 18.20 7.30
N ASN A 190 -20.69 18.37 6.44
CA ASN A 190 -19.53 19.24 6.66
C ASN A 190 -18.80 19.00 7.99
N GLY A 191 -18.73 17.74 8.45
CA GLY A 191 -18.10 17.36 9.71
C GLY A 191 -18.97 17.55 10.96
N VAL A 192 -20.21 18.01 10.82
CA VAL A 192 -21.16 18.19 11.91
C VAL A 192 -22.18 17.05 11.91
N VAL A 193 -22.46 16.47 13.07
CA VAL A 193 -23.49 15.45 13.21
C VAL A 193 -24.87 16.13 13.05
N VAL A 194 -25.59 15.74 12.00
CA VAL A 194 -26.94 16.25 11.71
C VAL A 194 -28.02 15.26 12.17
N GLN A 195 -27.67 13.99 12.32
CA GLN A 195 -28.55 12.96 12.85
C GLN A 195 -27.71 11.89 13.57
N ALA A 196 -28.13 11.49 14.75
CA ALA A 196 -27.58 10.36 15.50
C ALA A 196 -28.61 9.23 15.55
N MET A 197 -28.14 8.01 15.42
CA MET A 197 -28.97 6.80 15.46
C MET A 197 -28.39 5.85 16.52
N THR A 198 -29.13 5.66 17.57
CA THR A 198 -28.64 4.91 18.75
C THR A 198 -29.29 3.55 18.91
N ASN A 199 -30.29 3.19 18.06
CA ASN A 199 -30.96 1.92 18.16
C ASN A 199 -31.29 1.24 16.84
N ALA A 200 -31.45 -0.09 16.86
CA ALA A 200 -31.69 -0.91 15.67
C ALA A 200 -33.02 -0.58 14.95
N THR A 201 -33.97 0.04 15.62
CA THR A 201 -35.29 0.39 15.07
C THR A 201 -35.16 1.60 14.15
N GLU A 202 -34.39 2.61 14.55
CA GLU A 202 -34.11 3.80 13.72
C GLU A 202 -33.27 3.40 12.49
N LEU A 203 -32.33 2.45 12.64
CA LEU A 203 -31.55 1.90 11.54
C LEU A 203 -32.42 1.21 10.47
N ARG A 204 -33.44 0.45 10.89
CA ARG A 204 -34.40 -0.22 9.97
C ARG A 204 -35.29 0.76 9.25
N ALA A 205 -35.77 1.81 9.94
CA ALA A 205 -36.63 2.84 9.35
C ALA A 205 -35.93 3.63 8.25
N LEU A 206 -34.60 3.85 8.36
CA LEU A 206 -33.82 4.56 7.34
C LEU A 206 -33.44 3.67 6.17
N ALA A 207 -33.13 2.40 6.41
CA ALA A 207 -32.90 1.43 5.33
C ALA A 207 -34.14 1.30 4.42
N GLN A 208 -35.35 1.46 4.98
CA GLN A 208 -36.59 1.43 4.25
C GLN A 208 -36.87 2.77 3.50
N LYS A 209 -36.34 3.90 4.00
CA LYS A 209 -36.46 5.21 3.32
C LYS A 209 -35.40 5.47 2.27
N GLY A 210 -34.21 4.85 2.37
CA GLY A 210 -33.08 5.04 1.46
C GLY A 210 -33.13 4.21 0.17
N GLY A 211 -34.21 3.52 -0.10
CA GLY A 211 -34.46 2.85 -1.39
C GLY A 211 -34.95 3.79 -2.51
N SER A 212 -34.92 5.11 -2.27
CA SER A 212 -35.29 6.14 -3.27
C SER A 212 -34.47 7.39 -3.05
N LEU A 213 -33.18 7.35 -3.39
CA LEU A 213 -32.33 8.50 -3.74
C LEU A 213 -31.53 8.18 -4.99
#